data_67211471558b771a1f3bddcaaba864a4
#
_entry.id   67211471558b771a1f3bddcaaba864a4
#
_cell.length_a   1.000
_cell.length_b   1.000
_cell.length_c   1.000
_cell.angle_alpha   90.00
_cell.angle_beta   90.00
_cell.angle_gamma   90.00
#
_symmetry.space_group_name_H-M   'P 1'
#
loop_
_entity.id
_entity.type
_entity.pdbx_description
1 polymer ?
#
loop_
_entity_poly.entity_id
_entity_poly.type
_entity_poly.pdbx_seq_one_letter_code
_entity_poly.pdbx_strand_id
1 'polypeptide(L)'
;MIDISKLQYWAVIIDESGNQYNIKEYIHSLGWEENENEISVRISFTARNNETSKGKLSSLIKPGCIIGIFATDGLGREEEVARGFITDWNPMLQSSGDDIKCTSYDVLYNLQKSQDNRFYASGTGTQSIITELFKDFDIQANDYKGPNVSHGKLKYSSSYVSDIIRDVLDDAKKKGAGTYFLRATKGIVNIVERGSNPNVYVFNLSNTKSISSTMTTAELVTRVRVIGQADKEGKSSVEATV
;
A
#
# COMPACT_ATOMS: atom_id res chain seq x y z
N MET A 1 -25.97 -11.24 -2.17
CA MET A 1 -24.76 -11.89 -2.70
C MET A 1 -24.38 -11.11 -3.96
N ILE A 2 -23.14 -10.63 -4.07
CA ILE A 2 -22.68 -9.92 -5.27
C ILE A 2 -22.46 -10.96 -6.37
N ASP A 3 -23.05 -10.73 -7.53
CA ASP A 3 -22.82 -11.56 -8.72
C ASP A 3 -21.55 -11.08 -9.42
N ILE A 4 -20.46 -11.82 -9.23
CA ILE A 4 -19.15 -11.47 -9.83
C ILE A 4 -19.17 -11.39 -11.34
N SER A 5 -20.09 -12.09 -12.02
CA SER A 5 -20.23 -12.02 -13.50
C SER A 5 -20.72 -10.67 -13.99
N LYS A 6 -21.32 -9.86 -13.11
CA LYS A 6 -21.85 -8.52 -13.40
C LYS A 6 -20.92 -7.40 -12.96
N LEU A 7 -19.81 -7.71 -12.30
CA LEU A 7 -18.83 -6.71 -11.92
C LEU A 7 -18.18 -6.11 -13.16
N GLN A 8 -18.21 -4.80 -13.25
CA GLN A 8 -17.50 -4.04 -14.28
C GLN A 8 -16.58 -3.05 -13.60
N TYR A 9 -15.37 -2.92 -14.17
CA TYR A 9 -14.37 -1.97 -13.71
C TYR A 9 -14.09 -0.93 -14.78
N TRP A 10 -13.80 0.28 -14.34
CA TRP A 10 -13.29 1.34 -15.21
C TRP A 10 -12.35 2.25 -14.44
N ALA A 11 -11.59 3.05 -15.16
CA ALA A 11 -10.71 4.02 -14.55
C ALA A 11 -10.99 5.43 -15.06
N VAL A 12 -10.74 6.38 -14.16
CA VAL A 12 -10.84 7.82 -14.40
C VAL A 12 -9.48 8.43 -14.09
N ILE A 13 -8.93 9.20 -15.01
CA ILE A 13 -7.77 10.05 -14.78
C ILE A 13 -8.25 11.42 -14.32
N ILE A 14 -7.58 11.95 -13.29
CA ILE A 14 -7.79 13.32 -12.79
C ILE A 14 -6.47 14.06 -12.98
N ASP A 15 -6.49 15.11 -13.79
CA ASP A 15 -5.30 15.92 -14.03
C ASP A 15 -5.04 16.93 -12.88
N GLU A 16 -3.91 17.63 -12.93
CA GLU A 16 -3.52 18.63 -11.94
C GLU A 16 -4.52 19.78 -11.79
N SER A 17 -5.33 20.02 -12.80
CA SER A 17 -6.39 21.05 -12.78
C SER A 17 -7.71 20.50 -12.23
N GLY A 18 -7.79 19.21 -11.88
CA GLY A 18 -8.99 18.55 -11.38
C GLY A 18 -9.96 18.10 -12.48
N ASN A 19 -9.58 18.20 -13.78
CA ASN A 19 -10.42 17.66 -14.85
C ASN A 19 -10.41 16.14 -14.82
N GLN A 20 -11.57 15.54 -15.05
CA GLN A 20 -11.75 14.10 -15.02
C GLN A 20 -11.94 13.54 -16.44
N TYR A 21 -11.24 12.46 -16.73
CA TYR A 21 -11.28 11.76 -18.03
C TYR A 21 -11.57 10.29 -17.78
N ASN A 22 -12.75 9.82 -18.19
CA ASN A 22 -13.04 8.40 -18.19
C ASN A 22 -12.26 7.72 -19.33
N ILE A 23 -11.39 6.77 -18.97
CA ILE A 23 -10.52 6.08 -19.92
C ILE A 23 -10.90 4.61 -20.11
N LYS A 24 -12.11 4.21 -19.72
CA LYS A 24 -12.61 2.83 -19.82
C LYS A 24 -12.36 2.20 -21.18
N GLU A 25 -12.69 2.93 -22.26
CA GLU A 25 -12.61 2.40 -23.64
C GLU A 25 -11.18 2.21 -24.15
N TYR A 26 -10.21 2.85 -23.50
CA TYR A 26 -8.81 2.79 -23.90
C TYR A 26 -8.02 1.73 -23.12
N ILE A 27 -8.48 1.34 -21.92
CA ILE A 27 -7.78 0.37 -21.05
C ILE A 27 -8.04 -1.04 -21.57
N HIS A 28 -6.96 -1.79 -21.76
CA HIS A 28 -7.02 -3.22 -22.06
C HIS A 28 -6.32 -4.10 -21.00
N SER A 29 -5.60 -3.52 -20.06
CA SER A 29 -5.06 -4.21 -18.89
C SER A 29 -5.16 -3.28 -17.70
N LEU A 30 -5.71 -3.76 -16.60
CA LEU A 30 -5.87 -3.05 -15.34
C LEU A 30 -5.70 -4.03 -14.18
N GLY A 31 -4.88 -3.67 -13.21
CA GLY A 31 -4.71 -4.43 -11.99
C GLY A 31 -4.22 -3.56 -10.86
N TRP A 32 -4.47 -4.01 -9.65
CA TRP A 32 -3.87 -3.44 -8.45
C TRP A 32 -3.44 -4.56 -7.51
N GLU A 33 -2.42 -4.31 -6.71
CA GLU A 33 -1.84 -5.28 -5.81
C GLU A 33 -1.44 -4.64 -4.49
N GLU A 34 -1.59 -5.39 -3.43
CA GLU A 34 -1.12 -5.09 -2.08
C GLU A 34 -0.06 -6.15 -1.73
N ASN A 35 1.13 -5.74 -1.35
CA ASN A 35 2.23 -6.63 -0.97
C ASN A 35 2.49 -6.53 0.53
N GLU A 36 2.79 -7.64 1.18
CA GLU A 36 2.99 -7.70 2.64
C GLU A 36 4.13 -6.79 3.13
N ASN A 37 5.16 -6.58 2.29
CA ASN A 37 6.32 -5.75 2.62
C ASN A 37 6.19 -4.29 2.18
N GLU A 38 5.09 -3.91 1.56
CA GLU A 38 4.80 -2.56 1.10
C GLU A 38 3.57 -2.02 1.83
N ILE A 39 3.60 -0.76 2.23
CA ILE A 39 2.42 -0.14 2.86
C ILE A 39 1.48 0.49 1.84
N SER A 40 1.94 0.71 0.61
CA SER A 40 1.15 1.32 -0.47
C SER A 40 0.60 0.28 -1.44
N VAL A 41 -0.58 0.55 -1.96
CA VAL A 41 -1.17 -0.19 -3.08
C VAL A 41 -0.53 0.26 -4.38
N ARG A 42 -0.10 -0.69 -5.20
CA ARG A 42 0.38 -0.45 -6.56
C ARG A 42 -0.73 -0.73 -7.57
N ILE A 43 -0.97 0.23 -8.45
CA ILE A 43 -1.92 0.12 -9.56
C ILE A 43 -1.12 0.09 -10.85
N SER A 44 -1.38 -0.87 -11.72
CA SER A 44 -0.78 -0.98 -13.04
C SER A 44 -1.85 -1.02 -14.10
N PHE A 45 -1.69 -0.25 -15.16
CA PHE A 45 -2.60 -0.33 -16.30
C PHE A 45 -1.88 -0.09 -17.63
N THR A 46 -2.48 -0.62 -18.70
CA THR A 46 -2.06 -0.34 -20.06
C THR A 46 -3.27 0.15 -20.84
N ALA A 47 -3.10 1.23 -21.57
CA ALA A 47 -4.15 1.85 -22.38
C ALA A 47 -3.68 2.12 -23.81
N ARG A 48 -4.58 2.01 -24.78
CA ARG A 48 -4.35 2.43 -26.18
C ARG A 48 -4.17 3.93 -26.25
N ASN A 49 -3.11 4.36 -26.91
CA ASN A 49 -2.82 5.78 -27.13
C ASN A 49 -3.60 6.35 -28.33
N ASN A 50 -4.91 6.23 -28.27
CA ASN A 50 -5.79 6.73 -29.31
C ASN A 50 -6.06 8.23 -29.18
N GLU A 51 -6.58 8.83 -30.24
CA GLU A 51 -7.13 10.18 -30.19
C GLU A 51 -8.39 10.21 -29.32
N THR A 52 -8.47 11.22 -28.49
CA THR A 52 -9.65 11.57 -27.69
C THR A 52 -10.20 12.89 -28.16
N SER A 53 -11.34 13.33 -27.64
CA SER A 53 -11.89 14.66 -27.92
C SER A 53 -10.97 15.82 -27.52
N LYS A 54 -9.90 15.54 -26.75
CA LYS A 54 -8.93 16.53 -26.25
C LYS A 54 -7.49 16.26 -26.68
N GLY A 55 -7.30 15.43 -27.73
CA GLY A 55 -5.99 15.04 -28.26
C GLY A 55 -5.61 13.61 -27.87
N LYS A 56 -4.36 13.22 -28.15
CA LYS A 56 -3.89 11.87 -27.83
C LYS A 56 -3.98 11.58 -26.34
N LEU A 57 -4.35 10.35 -25.97
CA LEU A 57 -4.45 9.92 -24.57
C LEU A 57 -3.14 10.16 -23.80
N SER A 58 -1.98 9.98 -24.45
CA SER A 58 -0.66 10.26 -23.88
C SER A 58 -0.44 11.72 -23.47
N SER A 59 -1.20 12.66 -24.02
CA SER A 59 -1.14 14.06 -23.59
C SER A 59 -1.94 14.35 -22.32
N LEU A 60 -2.91 13.50 -22.02
CA LEU A 60 -3.79 13.61 -20.84
C LEU A 60 -3.26 12.84 -19.64
N ILE A 61 -2.54 11.73 -19.89
CA ILE A 61 -1.96 10.89 -18.83
C ILE A 61 -0.50 11.26 -18.65
N LYS A 62 -0.16 11.76 -17.46
CA LYS A 62 1.21 12.16 -17.11
C LYS A 62 1.54 11.74 -15.67
N PRO A 63 2.83 11.62 -15.31
CA PRO A 63 3.23 11.53 -13.90
C PRO A 63 2.63 12.69 -13.10
N GLY A 64 2.13 12.41 -11.90
CA GLY A 64 1.42 13.35 -11.05
C GLY A 64 -0.11 13.35 -11.22
N CYS A 65 -0.66 12.90 -12.36
CA CYS A 65 -2.10 12.69 -12.49
C CYS A 65 -2.58 11.62 -11.50
N ILE A 66 -3.81 11.76 -11.03
CA ILE A 66 -4.46 10.75 -10.19
C ILE A 66 -5.21 9.78 -11.07
N ILE A 67 -5.12 8.49 -10.76
CA ILE A 67 -6.01 7.46 -11.28
C ILE A 67 -6.95 6.98 -10.18
N GLY A 68 -8.26 6.98 -10.45
CA GLY A 68 -9.29 6.32 -9.65
C GLY A 68 -9.81 5.09 -10.39
N ILE A 69 -9.86 3.96 -9.71
CA ILE A 69 -10.48 2.73 -10.22
C ILE A 69 -11.85 2.60 -9.57
N PHE A 70 -12.85 2.41 -10.38
CA PHE A 70 -14.23 2.26 -9.95
C PHE A 70 -14.75 0.88 -10.33
N ALA A 71 -15.69 0.37 -9.55
CA ALA A 71 -16.41 -0.85 -9.82
C ALA A 71 -17.92 -0.62 -9.73
N THR A 72 -18.69 -1.36 -10.52
CA THR A 72 -20.16 -1.46 -10.35
C THR A 72 -20.56 -2.92 -10.24
N ASP A 73 -21.59 -3.18 -9.45
CA ASP A 73 -22.18 -4.52 -9.29
C ASP A 73 -23.28 -4.83 -10.32
N GLY A 74 -23.49 -3.92 -11.29
CA GLY A 74 -24.55 -4.02 -12.29
C GLY A 74 -25.96 -3.73 -11.74
N LEU A 75 -26.09 -3.37 -10.47
CA LEU A 75 -27.34 -2.97 -9.80
C LEU A 75 -27.39 -1.47 -9.54
N GLY A 76 -26.48 -0.70 -10.15
CA GLY A 76 -26.40 0.76 -10.02
C GLY A 76 -25.58 1.25 -8.83
N ARG A 77 -24.91 0.36 -8.09
CA ARG A 77 -23.93 0.78 -7.07
C ARG A 77 -22.58 0.93 -7.74
N GLU A 78 -22.05 2.12 -7.61
CA GLU A 78 -20.69 2.45 -8.07
C GLU A 78 -19.84 2.77 -6.88
N GLU A 79 -18.65 2.18 -6.81
CA GLU A 79 -17.70 2.42 -5.74
C GLU A 79 -16.29 2.57 -6.29
N GLU A 80 -15.54 3.54 -5.73
CA GLU A 80 -14.12 3.66 -5.97
C GLU A 80 -13.40 2.61 -5.12
N VAL A 81 -12.71 1.69 -5.80
CA VAL A 81 -12.03 0.54 -5.16
C VAL A 81 -10.54 0.78 -4.95
N ALA A 82 -9.92 1.62 -5.78
CA ALA A 82 -8.52 2.00 -5.61
C ALA A 82 -8.27 3.40 -6.17
N ARG A 83 -7.33 4.12 -5.59
CA ARG A 83 -6.87 5.44 -6.03
C ARG A 83 -5.36 5.55 -5.86
N GLY A 84 -4.71 6.12 -6.85
CA GLY A 84 -3.27 6.39 -6.77
C GLY A 84 -2.87 7.58 -7.64
N PHE A 85 -1.64 8.03 -7.52
CA PHE A 85 -1.03 8.98 -8.43
C PHE A 85 -0.02 8.25 -9.33
N ILE A 86 0.02 8.65 -10.60
CA ILE A 86 0.87 8.04 -11.62
C ILE A 86 2.32 8.45 -11.33
N THR A 87 3.17 7.45 -11.11
CA THR A 87 4.62 7.63 -10.90
C THR A 87 5.40 7.33 -12.16
N ASP A 88 4.97 6.31 -12.90
CA ASP A 88 5.66 5.86 -14.10
C ASP A 88 4.72 5.90 -15.30
N TRP A 89 5.23 6.48 -16.37
CA TRP A 89 4.54 6.64 -17.63
C TRP A 89 5.48 6.23 -18.77
N ASN A 90 5.12 5.17 -19.46
CA ASN A 90 5.94 4.59 -20.51
C ASN A 90 5.11 4.41 -21.80
N PRO A 91 5.19 5.34 -22.76
CA PRO A 91 4.60 5.16 -24.08
C PRO A 91 5.38 4.11 -24.86
N MET A 92 4.68 3.15 -25.43
CA MET A 92 5.24 2.06 -26.23
C MET A 92 4.72 2.15 -27.67
N LEU A 93 5.65 2.23 -28.62
CA LEU A 93 5.36 2.10 -30.04
C LEU A 93 5.45 0.63 -30.43
N GLN A 94 4.37 0.07 -30.95
CA GLN A 94 4.32 -1.31 -31.41
C GLN A 94 3.68 -1.39 -32.81
N SER A 95 4.00 -2.45 -33.53
CA SER A 95 3.36 -2.69 -34.88
C SER A 95 1.86 -2.87 -34.79
N SER A 96 1.32 -3.25 -33.63
CA SER A 96 -0.13 -3.41 -33.36
C SER A 96 -0.84 -2.12 -32.92
N GLY A 97 -0.10 -1.02 -32.79
CA GLY A 97 -0.59 0.28 -32.30
C GLY A 97 0.21 0.79 -31.10
N ASP A 98 0.02 2.06 -30.77
CA ASP A 98 0.70 2.70 -29.67
C ASP A 98 -0.03 2.40 -28.35
N ASP A 99 0.69 1.99 -27.34
CA ASP A 99 0.18 1.77 -26.00
C ASP A 99 0.89 2.69 -24.98
N ILE A 100 0.24 2.92 -23.87
CA ILE A 100 0.80 3.60 -22.71
C ILE A 100 0.72 2.64 -21.52
N LYS A 101 1.86 2.28 -20.96
CA LYS A 101 1.94 1.51 -19.71
C LYS A 101 2.21 2.46 -18.56
N CYS A 102 1.37 2.41 -17.55
CA CYS A 102 1.49 3.26 -16.34
C CYS A 102 1.57 2.43 -15.08
N THR A 103 2.32 2.95 -14.12
CA THR A 103 2.33 2.48 -12.73
C THR A 103 1.96 3.64 -11.83
N SER A 104 1.14 3.37 -10.83
CA SER A 104 0.64 4.36 -9.89
C SER A 104 0.66 3.76 -8.49
N TYR A 105 0.78 4.61 -7.49
CA TYR A 105 0.75 4.21 -6.09
C TYR A 105 -0.22 5.09 -5.31
N ASP A 106 -0.77 4.57 -4.23
CA ASP A 106 -1.61 5.36 -3.33
C ASP A 106 -0.78 6.36 -2.49
N VAL A 107 -1.46 7.13 -1.66
CA VAL A 107 -0.84 8.20 -0.84
C VAL A 107 0.25 7.68 0.11
N LEU A 108 0.21 6.42 0.51
CA LEU A 108 1.20 5.81 1.41
C LEU A 108 2.57 5.65 0.76
N TYR A 109 2.66 5.72 -0.56
CA TYR A 109 3.93 5.65 -1.28
C TYR A 109 4.90 6.76 -0.86
N ASN A 110 4.41 7.94 -0.53
CA ASN A 110 5.25 9.04 -0.06
C ASN A 110 6.00 8.65 1.22
N LEU A 111 5.37 7.91 2.13
CA LEU A 111 5.99 7.42 3.36
C LEU A 111 7.05 6.34 3.09
N GLN A 112 6.87 5.53 2.02
CA GLN A 112 7.87 4.54 1.60
C GLN A 112 9.13 5.15 0.99
N LYS A 113 9.03 6.37 0.44
CA LYS A 113 10.15 7.04 -0.23
C LYS A 113 10.81 8.11 0.62
N SER A 114 10.14 8.56 1.66
CA SER A 114 10.65 9.58 2.57
C SER A 114 11.46 8.96 3.71
N GLN A 115 12.61 9.55 4.00
CA GLN A 115 13.45 9.18 5.14
C GLN A 115 13.46 10.30 6.18
N ASP A 116 13.55 9.92 7.45
CA ASP A 116 13.61 10.87 8.54
C ASP A 116 14.51 10.39 9.70
N ASN A 117 14.86 11.36 10.55
CA ASN A 117 15.57 11.12 11.81
C ASN A 117 14.61 11.39 12.95
N ARG A 118 14.27 10.37 13.71
CA ARG A 118 13.29 10.47 14.79
C ARG A 118 13.85 9.96 16.12
N PHE A 119 13.45 10.64 17.16
CA PHE A 119 13.72 10.24 18.53
C PHE A 119 12.44 10.34 19.35
N TYR A 120 12.05 9.24 19.95
CA TYR A 120 10.92 9.19 20.85
C TYR A 120 11.39 8.77 22.25
N ALA A 121 11.01 9.56 23.25
CA ALA A 121 11.31 9.27 24.64
C ALA A 121 10.56 8.00 25.13
N SER A 122 11.09 7.36 26.15
CA SER A 122 10.38 6.25 26.79
C SER A 122 9.03 6.72 27.32
N GLY A 123 7.99 5.93 27.09
CA GLY A 123 6.60 6.26 27.45
C GLY A 123 5.78 6.90 26.32
N THR A 124 6.38 7.26 25.19
CA THR A 124 5.63 7.78 24.03
C THR A 124 4.68 6.72 23.50
N GLY A 125 3.42 7.07 23.27
CA GLY A 125 2.39 6.15 22.81
C GLY A 125 2.39 5.95 21.30
N THR A 126 1.96 4.78 20.83
CA THR A 126 1.81 4.45 19.40
C THR A 126 1.01 5.51 18.65
N GLN A 127 -0.14 5.92 19.19
CA GLN A 127 -1.01 6.92 18.58
C GLN A 127 -0.27 8.25 18.34
N SER A 128 0.45 8.72 19.37
CA SER A 128 1.19 10.00 19.26
C SER A 128 2.23 9.96 18.15
N ILE A 129 3.00 8.86 18.06
CA ILE A 129 4.04 8.68 17.04
C ILE A 129 3.43 8.69 15.65
N ILE A 130 2.41 7.87 15.40
CA ILE A 130 1.81 7.73 14.06
C ILE A 130 1.09 9.01 13.64
N THR A 131 0.37 9.66 14.56
CA THR A 131 -0.33 10.92 14.27
C THR A 131 0.65 12.06 13.96
N GLU A 132 1.78 12.12 14.67
CA GLU A 132 2.86 13.07 14.39
C GLU A 132 3.42 12.85 12.98
N LEU A 133 3.75 11.61 12.62
CA LEU A 133 4.27 11.28 11.30
C LEU A 133 3.27 11.62 10.19
N PHE A 134 1.99 11.31 10.37
CA PHE A 134 0.97 11.68 9.40
C PHE A 134 0.88 13.19 9.20
N LYS A 135 0.93 13.95 10.30
CA LYS A 135 0.91 15.41 10.24
C LYS A 135 2.13 15.98 9.51
N ASP A 136 3.33 15.47 9.82
CA ASP A 136 4.58 15.99 9.27
C ASP A 136 4.75 15.67 7.78
N PHE A 137 4.08 14.63 7.28
CA PHE A 137 4.10 14.23 5.88
C PHE A 137 2.79 14.52 5.14
N ASP A 138 1.93 15.39 5.67
CA ASP A 138 0.66 15.84 5.08
C ASP A 138 -0.27 14.68 4.68
N ILE A 139 -0.23 13.59 5.46
CA ILE A 139 -1.09 12.42 5.24
C ILE A 139 -2.47 12.67 5.81
N GLN A 140 -3.47 12.67 4.95
CA GLN A 140 -4.87 12.72 5.39
C GLN A 140 -5.29 11.34 5.92
N ALA A 141 -5.71 11.30 7.17
CA ALA A 141 -6.16 10.10 7.83
C ALA A 141 -7.50 10.32 8.53
N ASN A 142 -8.29 9.25 8.65
CA ASN A 142 -9.46 9.22 9.51
C ASN A 142 -9.04 9.20 10.99
N ASP A 143 -10.04 9.26 11.88
CA ASP A 143 -9.82 9.12 13.31
C ASP A 143 -8.96 7.89 13.62
N TYR A 144 -8.02 8.07 14.55
CA TYR A 144 -7.10 7.01 14.94
C TYR A 144 -7.87 5.82 15.58
N LYS A 145 -7.76 4.65 14.95
CA LYS A 145 -8.36 3.39 15.43
C LYS A 145 -7.32 2.29 15.64
N GLY A 146 -6.06 2.68 15.73
CA GLY A 146 -4.94 1.76 15.95
C GLY A 146 -4.69 1.45 17.43
N PRO A 147 -3.63 0.68 17.72
CA PRO A 147 -3.20 0.38 19.06
C PRO A 147 -2.65 1.64 19.75
N ASN A 148 -2.77 1.71 21.07
CA ASN A 148 -2.15 2.79 21.82
C ASN A 148 -1.42 2.22 23.05
N VAL A 149 -0.19 1.75 22.83
CA VAL A 149 0.69 1.24 23.89
C VAL A 149 1.90 2.16 24.04
N SER A 150 2.48 2.20 25.24
CA SER A 150 3.70 2.96 25.48
C SER A 150 4.93 2.20 24.97
N HIS A 151 5.83 2.91 24.29
CA HIS A 151 7.08 2.37 23.78
C HIS A 151 8.25 2.67 24.70
N GLY A 152 9.32 1.86 24.61
CA GLY A 152 10.62 2.23 25.15
C GLY A 152 11.20 3.43 24.38
N LYS A 153 12.44 3.77 24.67
CA LYS A 153 13.18 4.78 23.91
C LYS A 153 13.41 4.28 22.47
N LEU A 154 12.91 5.01 21.49
CA LEU A 154 13.09 4.70 20.07
C LEU A 154 14.00 5.75 19.43
N LYS A 155 14.92 5.29 18.57
CA LYS A 155 15.81 6.16 17.80
C LYS A 155 15.91 5.64 16.36
N TYR A 156 15.56 6.48 15.43
CA TYR A 156 15.65 6.22 14.00
C TYR A 156 16.62 7.22 13.37
N SER A 157 17.44 6.76 12.45
CA SER A 157 18.43 7.58 11.76
C SER A 157 18.39 7.26 10.28
N SER A 158 18.03 8.22 9.45
CA SER A 158 17.83 8.05 7.99
C SER A 158 16.98 6.82 7.67
N SER A 159 15.93 6.60 8.46
CA SER A 159 15.02 5.47 8.30
C SER A 159 13.83 5.87 7.45
N TYR A 160 13.34 4.96 6.59
CA TYR A 160 12.10 5.21 5.88
C TYR A 160 10.93 5.36 6.84
N VAL A 161 10.07 6.34 6.58
CA VAL A 161 8.93 6.61 7.46
C VAL A 161 7.99 5.42 7.55
N SER A 162 7.81 4.69 6.44
CA SER A 162 7.09 3.41 6.42
C SER A 162 7.66 2.37 7.40
N ASP A 163 8.99 2.29 7.50
CA ASP A 163 9.65 1.35 8.38
C ASP A 163 9.50 1.77 9.84
N ILE A 164 9.60 3.08 10.13
CA ILE A 164 9.32 3.62 11.48
C ILE A 164 7.91 3.23 11.93
N ILE A 165 6.90 3.43 11.07
CA ILE A 165 5.51 3.08 11.39
C ILE A 165 5.36 1.57 11.60
N ARG A 166 5.97 0.76 10.74
CA ARG A 166 5.94 -0.70 10.85
C ARG A 166 6.55 -1.18 12.17
N ASP A 167 7.75 -0.70 12.49
CA ASP A 167 8.44 -1.03 13.75
C ASP A 167 7.60 -0.67 14.98
N VAL A 168 6.96 0.49 14.98
CA VAL A 168 6.10 0.95 16.07
C VAL A 168 4.86 0.05 16.21
N LEU A 169 4.24 -0.35 15.10
CA LEU A 169 3.10 -1.27 15.12
C LEU A 169 3.52 -2.69 15.54
N ASP A 170 4.68 -3.15 15.13
CA ASP A 170 5.23 -4.46 15.51
C ASP A 170 5.63 -4.50 16.99
N ASP A 171 6.18 -3.40 17.53
CA ASP A 171 6.44 -3.31 18.97
C ASP A 171 5.13 -3.29 19.76
N ALA A 172 4.10 -2.61 19.27
CA ALA A 172 2.77 -2.64 19.88
C ALA A 172 2.19 -4.07 19.90
N LYS A 173 2.33 -4.81 18.79
CA LYS A 173 1.94 -6.22 18.70
C LYS A 173 2.68 -7.10 19.73
N LYS A 174 4.01 -6.93 19.87
CA LYS A 174 4.82 -7.66 20.88
C LYS A 174 4.36 -7.37 22.31
N LYS A 175 3.74 -6.22 22.55
CA LYS A 175 3.18 -5.81 23.84
C LYS A 175 1.71 -6.24 24.05
N GLY A 176 1.20 -7.10 23.17
CA GLY A 176 -0.13 -7.69 23.30
C GLY A 176 -1.25 -6.93 22.57
N ALA A 177 -0.94 -5.90 21.80
CA ALA A 177 -1.90 -5.32 20.88
C ALA A 177 -2.14 -6.26 19.68
N GLY A 178 -3.27 -6.09 18.98
CA GLY A 178 -3.56 -6.78 17.73
C GLY A 178 -2.54 -6.48 16.63
N THR A 179 -2.65 -7.15 15.51
CA THR A 179 -1.84 -6.85 14.32
C THR A 179 -2.55 -5.79 13.49
N TYR A 180 -1.89 -4.65 13.25
CA TYR A 180 -2.45 -3.51 12.52
C TYR A 180 -1.61 -3.21 11.27
N PHE A 181 -2.26 -2.63 10.27
CA PHE A 181 -1.62 -2.15 9.06
C PHE A 181 -2.31 -0.86 8.57
N LEU A 182 -1.63 -0.13 7.69
CA LEU A 182 -2.17 1.06 7.05
C LEU A 182 -2.89 0.68 5.76
N ARG A 183 -4.01 1.33 5.49
CA ARG A 183 -4.74 1.20 4.24
C ARG A 183 -5.31 2.53 3.80
N ALA A 184 -5.00 2.95 2.57
CA ALA A 184 -5.64 4.10 1.97
C ALA A 184 -6.94 3.71 1.27
N THR A 185 -8.02 4.46 1.54
CA THR A 185 -9.31 4.31 0.87
C THR A 185 -9.74 5.68 0.38
N LYS A 186 -9.93 5.83 -0.92
CA LYS A 186 -10.28 7.12 -1.55
C LYS A 186 -9.30 8.26 -1.20
N GLY A 187 -8.02 7.91 -1.06
CA GLY A 187 -6.96 8.85 -0.69
C GLY A 187 -6.85 9.18 0.82
N ILE A 188 -7.69 8.59 1.67
CA ILE A 188 -7.67 8.80 3.13
C ILE A 188 -7.12 7.54 3.80
N VAL A 189 -6.13 7.71 4.68
CA VAL A 189 -5.47 6.61 5.37
C VAL A 189 -6.27 6.16 6.58
N ASN A 190 -6.35 4.85 6.76
CA ASN A 190 -6.94 4.19 7.90
C ASN A 190 -5.91 3.26 8.54
N ILE A 191 -6.00 3.10 9.84
CA ILE A 191 -5.28 2.06 10.58
C ILE A 191 -6.29 0.94 10.83
N VAL A 192 -6.00 -0.25 10.28
CA VAL A 192 -6.94 -1.37 10.23
C VAL A 192 -6.36 -2.54 11.01
N GLU A 193 -7.17 -3.15 11.86
CA GLU A 193 -6.80 -4.38 12.55
C GLU A 193 -6.92 -5.58 11.61
N ARG A 194 -5.89 -6.42 11.54
CA ARG A 194 -5.89 -7.62 10.71
C ARG A 194 -6.95 -8.61 11.20
N GLY A 195 -7.78 -9.08 10.29
CA GLY A 195 -8.87 -10.01 10.61
C GLY A 195 -10.17 -9.33 11.06
N SER A 196 -10.25 -8.00 11.10
CA SER A 196 -11.48 -7.27 11.45
C SER A 196 -12.53 -7.26 10.33
N ASN A 197 -12.22 -7.76 9.14
CA ASN A 197 -13.19 -7.83 8.05
C ASN A 197 -14.29 -8.85 8.36
N PRO A 198 -15.56 -8.43 8.47
CA PRO A 198 -16.67 -9.34 8.75
C PRO A 198 -17.03 -10.26 7.58
N ASN A 199 -16.57 -9.93 6.37
CA ASN A 199 -16.84 -10.71 5.17
C ASN A 199 -15.69 -11.70 4.92
N VAL A 200 -16.02 -12.98 4.87
CA VAL A 200 -15.08 -14.03 4.48
C VAL A 200 -15.29 -14.35 2.99
N TYR A 201 -14.24 -14.15 2.20
CA TYR A 201 -14.24 -14.51 0.79
C TYR A 201 -13.82 -15.97 0.64
N VAL A 202 -14.65 -16.77 -0.04
CA VAL A 202 -14.34 -18.17 -0.34
C VAL A 202 -13.93 -18.29 -1.80
N PHE A 203 -12.68 -18.70 -2.03
CA PHE A 203 -12.16 -18.97 -3.36
C PHE A 203 -12.23 -20.48 -3.63
N ASN A 204 -12.84 -20.84 -4.74
CA ASN A 204 -12.94 -22.23 -5.21
C ASN A 204 -12.90 -22.28 -6.75
N LEU A 205 -12.89 -23.47 -7.32
CA LEU A 205 -12.79 -23.64 -8.78
C LEU A 205 -13.96 -23.04 -9.58
N SER A 206 -15.10 -22.73 -8.95
CA SER A 206 -16.23 -22.12 -9.63
C SER A 206 -16.11 -20.61 -9.78
N ASN A 207 -15.30 -19.97 -8.94
CA ASN A 207 -15.13 -18.51 -8.93
C ASN A 207 -13.67 -18.04 -9.11
N THR A 208 -12.76 -18.98 -9.40
CA THR A 208 -11.33 -18.69 -9.52
C THR A 208 -10.77 -19.37 -10.78
N LYS A 209 -10.05 -18.61 -11.59
CA LYS A 209 -9.44 -19.13 -12.84
C LYS A 209 -8.30 -20.12 -12.56
N SER A 210 -7.49 -19.83 -11.54
CA SER A 210 -6.40 -20.71 -11.11
C SER A 210 -6.10 -20.49 -9.64
N ILE A 211 -5.71 -21.56 -8.96
CA ILE A 211 -5.22 -21.52 -7.58
C ILE A 211 -3.88 -22.23 -7.58
N SER A 212 -2.84 -21.56 -7.04
CA SER A 212 -1.53 -22.17 -6.84
C SER A 212 -1.12 -22.02 -5.37
N SER A 213 -0.40 -23.00 -4.87
CA SER A 213 0.19 -22.96 -3.53
C SER A 213 1.65 -23.38 -3.63
N THR A 214 2.53 -22.61 -3.01
CA THR A 214 3.95 -22.91 -2.93
C THR A 214 4.34 -23.06 -1.46
N MET A 215 4.99 -24.17 -1.14
CA MET A 215 5.64 -24.37 0.15
C MET A 215 7.15 -24.28 -0.05
N THR A 216 7.82 -23.48 0.76
CA THR A 216 9.27 -23.35 0.70
C THR A 216 9.87 -23.33 2.10
N THR A 217 11.05 -23.91 2.22
CA THR A 217 11.88 -23.86 3.42
C THR A 217 13.14 -22.99 3.19
N ALA A 218 13.20 -22.27 2.08
CA ALA A 218 14.40 -21.52 1.67
C ALA A 218 14.82 -20.46 2.69
N GLU A 219 13.88 -19.92 3.45
CA GLU A 219 14.12 -18.91 4.49
C GLU A 219 14.00 -19.46 5.92
N LEU A 220 13.94 -20.80 6.05
CA LEU A 220 13.85 -21.42 7.36
C LEU A 220 15.15 -21.25 8.14
N VAL A 221 15.12 -20.49 9.21
CA VAL A 221 16.21 -20.38 10.17
C VAL A 221 16.06 -21.48 11.20
N THR A 222 16.96 -22.47 11.15
CA THR A 222 16.93 -23.64 12.05
C THR A 222 17.78 -23.45 13.31
N ARG A 223 18.58 -22.37 13.36
CA ARG A 223 19.44 -22.07 14.51
C ARG A 223 19.66 -20.56 14.63
N VAL A 224 19.41 -20.01 15.81
CA VAL A 224 19.67 -18.63 16.13
C VAL A 224 20.66 -18.55 17.30
N ARG A 225 21.73 -17.77 17.15
CA ARG A 225 22.66 -17.47 18.22
C ARG A 225 22.37 -16.05 18.72
N VAL A 226 21.97 -15.94 19.96
CA VAL A 226 21.74 -14.66 20.63
C VAL A 226 23.00 -14.32 21.43
N ILE A 227 23.55 -13.13 21.20
CA ILE A 227 24.73 -12.63 21.89
C ILE A 227 24.29 -11.36 22.64
N GLY A 228 24.46 -11.34 23.95
CA GLY A 228 24.17 -10.16 24.79
C GLY A 228 25.18 -9.04 24.56
N GLN A 229 24.93 -7.90 25.16
CA GLN A 229 25.85 -6.76 25.07
C GLN A 229 27.21 -7.12 25.64
N ALA A 230 28.27 -6.80 24.87
CA ALA A 230 29.65 -7.02 25.35
C ALA A 230 29.99 -6.06 26.48
N ASP A 231 30.76 -6.56 27.43
CA ASP A 231 31.39 -5.74 28.49
C ASP A 231 32.55 -4.90 27.93
N LYS A 232 33.24 -4.17 28.81
CA LYS A 232 34.38 -3.32 28.43
C LYS A 232 35.58 -4.12 27.90
N GLU A 233 35.60 -5.43 28.10
CA GLU A 233 36.64 -6.35 27.63
C GLU A 233 36.25 -7.11 26.37
N GLY A 234 35.08 -6.82 25.82
CA GLY A 234 34.54 -7.45 24.60
C GLY A 234 33.92 -8.82 24.85
N LYS A 235 33.72 -9.24 26.11
CA LYS A 235 33.03 -10.48 26.45
C LYS A 235 31.55 -10.29 26.58
N SER A 236 30.76 -11.09 25.88
CA SER A 236 29.30 -11.10 26.02
C SER A 236 28.90 -11.74 27.36
N SER A 237 28.02 -11.06 28.08
CA SER A 237 27.50 -11.54 29.38
C SER A 237 26.45 -12.64 29.20
N VAL A 238 25.85 -12.77 28.04
CA VAL A 238 24.82 -13.77 27.73
C VAL A 238 25.05 -14.33 26.33
N GLU A 239 25.11 -15.65 26.24
CA GLU A 239 25.14 -16.38 24.98
C GLU A 239 24.15 -17.54 25.07
N ALA A 240 23.20 -17.59 24.15
CA ALA A 240 22.24 -18.68 24.03
C ALA A 240 22.08 -19.07 22.55
N THR A 241 21.95 -20.37 22.31
CA THR A 241 21.60 -20.93 20.99
C THR A 241 20.24 -21.60 21.12
N VAL A 242 19.30 -21.20 20.29
CA VAL A 242 17.92 -21.75 20.21
C VAL A 242 17.73 -22.36 18.85
#